data_8fbd183ca20154225a766b757e068a0c
#
_entry.id   8fbd183ca20154225a766b757e068a0c
#
_cell.length_a   1.000
_cell.length_b   1.000
_cell.length_c   1.000
_cell.angle_alpha   90.00
_cell.angle_beta   90.00
_cell.angle_gamma   90.00
#
_symmetry.space_group_name_H-M   'P 1'
#
loop_
_entity.id
_entity.type
_entity.pdbx_description
1 polymer ?
#
loop_
_entity_poly.entity_id
_entity_poly.type
_entity_poly.pdbx_seq_one_letter_code
_entity_poly.pdbx_strand_id
1 'polypeptide(L)'
;MSDLFSHEPDAPLAERLRPKTLDEVMGQDHLLGPGKPLRIAFESGKPHSMILWGPPGVGKTTLARLMAGAFDAEFIALSAVLSGVKDIRDAITRAQFALEQSGRHTILFVDEVHRFNKSQQDAFLPYVEKGLFTFIGATTENPSFEVNSALLSRAQVYVLKPLSEAELGQLFDHACQAALTDLSFEPGAKSLIVGCADGDARRLLNILEQTRTAALASQIHLVTEDFARDTVAKSGRRFDKGGEEFYDQISALHKSVRGTAPDAALYWFMRMLDGGADPLYLGRRMIRMASEDIGLADPRALRLTLDAVETYERLGSPEGDLALAQAVIYLACAPKSNAVYVAYNSARAFITNDKSRAVPLHLRNAPTKLMKELGYGHAYRYAHDEPEAYAAGEDYFPEDMPQVSFYEPTPRGLESKIAERLAHLRELDAKAKRKK
;
A
#
# COMPACT_ATOMS: atom_id res chain seq x y z
N MET A 1 53.98 -11.85 16.88
CA MET A 1 52.82 -12.47 17.52
C MET A 1 51.63 -12.02 16.74
N SER A 2 51.17 -12.88 15.80
CA SER A 2 49.97 -12.59 14.98
C SER A 2 48.76 -12.67 15.88
N ASP A 3 47.94 -11.64 15.77
CA ASP A 3 46.70 -11.41 16.52
C ASP A 3 45.70 -12.55 16.24
N LEU A 4 45.53 -13.46 17.19
CA LEU A 4 44.71 -14.67 17.09
C LEU A 4 43.21 -14.43 17.33
N PHE A 5 42.73 -13.17 17.41
CA PHE A 5 41.40 -12.79 17.81
C PHE A 5 40.69 -11.73 16.93
N SER A 6 41.24 -11.38 15.77
CA SER A 6 40.50 -10.53 14.82
C SER A 6 39.70 -11.38 13.81
N HIS A 7 38.71 -12.13 14.27
CA HIS A 7 37.60 -12.49 13.42
C HIS A 7 36.65 -11.29 13.37
N GLU A 8 36.86 -10.38 12.43
CA GLU A 8 35.74 -9.54 11.96
C GLU A 8 34.64 -10.48 11.47
N PRO A 9 33.39 -10.34 11.95
CA PRO A 9 32.33 -11.16 11.43
C PRO A 9 32.25 -10.97 9.93
N ASP A 10 32.27 -12.06 9.16
CA ASP A 10 32.15 -12.03 7.70
C ASP A 10 30.89 -11.23 7.32
N ALA A 11 31.10 -10.07 6.69
CA ALA A 11 29.97 -9.24 6.28
C ALA A 11 29.05 -10.02 5.31
N PRO A 12 27.73 -9.86 5.40
CA PRO A 12 26.78 -10.52 4.50
C PRO A 12 27.15 -10.34 3.02
N LEU A 13 26.88 -11.33 2.19
CA LEU A 13 27.20 -11.32 0.76
C LEU A 13 26.69 -10.06 0.04
N ALA A 14 25.52 -9.58 0.42
CA ALA A 14 24.93 -8.34 -0.09
C ALA A 14 25.74 -7.08 0.24
N GLU A 15 26.49 -7.06 1.33
CA GLU A 15 27.38 -5.93 1.66
C GLU A 15 28.74 -6.09 0.98
N ARG A 16 29.25 -7.31 0.91
CA ARG A 16 30.54 -7.61 0.25
C ARG A 16 30.52 -7.31 -1.25
N LEU A 17 29.40 -7.60 -1.91
CA LEU A 17 29.19 -7.37 -3.34
C LEU A 17 28.46 -6.05 -3.64
N ARG A 18 28.42 -5.13 -2.69
CA ARG A 18 27.84 -3.81 -2.94
C ARG A 18 28.66 -3.07 -4.00
N PRO A 19 28.01 -2.55 -5.07
CA PRO A 19 28.67 -1.73 -6.09
C PRO A 19 29.49 -0.58 -5.48
N LYS A 20 30.69 -0.37 -5.98
CA LYS A 20 31.63 0.70 -5.60
C LYS A 20 31.68 1.82 -6.64
N THR A 21 31.23 1.56 -7.85
CA THR A 21 31.12 2.52 -8.94
C THR A 21 29.75 2.48 -9.59
N LEU A 22 29.38 3.51 -10.35
CA LEU A 22 28.11 3.54 -11.08
C LEU A 22 28.02 2.42 -12.11
N ASP A 23 29.11 2.08 -12.76
CA ASP A 23 29.14 1.08 -13.81
C ASP A 23 29.00 -0.36 -13.30
N GLU A 24 29.20 -0.56 -11.98
CA GLU A 24 28.92 -1.83 -11.31
C GLU A 24 27.45 -1.97 -10.89
N VAL A 25 26.66 -0.90 -10.97
CA VAL A 25 25.24 -0.96 -10.63
C VAL A 25 24.48 -1.70 -11.72
N MET A 26 23.91 -2.84 -11.39
CA MET A 26 23.11 -3.62 -12.31
C MET A 26 21.69 -3.08 -12.39
N GLY A 27 21.16 -2.98 -13.58
CA GLY A 27 19.84 -2.42 -13.86
C GLY A 27 19.78 -0.91 -13.74
N GLN A 28 18.56 -0.37 -13.79
CA GLN A 28 18.28 1.07 -13.71
C GLN A 28 18.80 1.89 -14.92
N ASP A 29 18.99 1.28 -16.07
CA ASP A 29 19.51 1.94 -17.29
C ASP A 29 18.71 3.18 -17.71
N HIS A 30 17.41 3.21 -17.38
CA HIS A 30 16.54 4.35 -17.62
C HIS A 30 16.91 5.59 -16.78
N LEU A 31 17.67 5.42 -15.68
CA LEU A 31 18.17 6.47 -14.81
C LEU A 31 19.69 6.66 -14.91
N LEU A 32 20.44 5.57 -15.09
CA LEU A 32 21.91 5.52 -14.98
C LEU A 32 22.61 5.35 -16.34
N GLY A 33 21.87 5.05 -17.41
CA GLY A 33 22.43 4.96 -18.75
C GLY A 33 23.05 6.28 -19.22
N PRO A 34 23.87 6.26 -20.28
CA PRO A 34 24.49 7.46 -20.83
C PRO A 34 23.49 8.58 -21.14
N GLY A 35 23.74 9.79 -20.65
CA GLY A 35 22.86 10.94 -20.84
C GLY A 35 21.55 10.91 -20.04
N LYS A 36 21.37 9.97 -19.11
CA LYS A 36 20.19 9.89 -18.27
C LYS A 36 20.28 10.81 -17.03
N PRO A 37 19.14 11.24 -16.47
CA PRO A 37 19.09 12.31 -15.48
C PRO A 37 19.95 12.07 -14.24
N LEU A 38 19.94 10.85 -13.69
CA LEU A 38 20.68 10.54 -12.49
C LEU A 38 22.19 10.42 -12.78
N ARG A 39 22.55 9.85 -13.95
CA ARG A 39 23.97 9.81 -14.39
C ARG A 39 24.53 11.21 -14.59
N ILE A 40 23.80 12.10 -15.23
CA ILE A 40 24.20 13.51 -15.41
C ILE A 40 24.44 14.19 -14.03
N ALA A 41 23.57 13.91 -13.05
CA ALA A 41 23.74 14.44 -11.69
C ALA A 41 25.08 13.97 -11.07
N PHE A 42 25.42 12.71 -11.22
CA PHE A 42 26.70 12.17 -10.75
C PHE A 42 27.89 12.82 -11.47
N GLU A 43 27.85 12.91 -12.81
CA GLU A 43 28.94 13.40 -13.64
C GLU A 43 29.14 14.93 -13.52
N SER A 44 28.06 15.67 -13.22
CA SER A 44 28.11 17.14 -13.07
C SER A 44 28.78 17.61 -11.77
N GLY A 45 28.99 16.73 -10.83
CA GLY A 45 29.54 17.10 -9.50
C GLY A 45 28.60 17.96 -8.64
N LYS A 46 27.31 18.08 -9.04
CA LYS A 46 26.30 18.91 -8.35
C LYS A 46 25.17 18.05 -7.83
N PRO A 47 25.27 17.55 -6.60
CA PRO A 47 24.19 16.79 -6.00
C PRO A 47 22.94 17.69 -5.81
N HIS A 48 21.77 17.14 -6.06
CA HIS A 48 20.50 17.78 -5.73
C HIS A 48 19.66 16.86 -4.84
N SER A 49 18.76 17.45 -4.07
CA SER A 49 17.86 16.69 -3.21
C SER A 49 16.91 15.82 -4.01
N MET A 50 16.68 14.59 -3.57
CA MET A 50 15.89 13.61 -4.31
C MET A 50 15.18 12.61 -3.41
N ILE A 51 14.15 11.98 -3.97
CA ILE A 51 13.48 10.81 -3.41
C ILE A 51 13.74 9.63 -4.34
N LEU A 52 14.34 8.59 -3.82
CA LEU A 52 14.53 7.30 -4.50
C LEU A 52 13.34 6.39 -4.15
N TRP A 53 12.43 6.22 -5.08
CA TRP A 53 11.24 5.41 -4.90
C TRP A 53 11.32 4.11 -5.69
N GLY A 54 11.00 3.00 -5.06
CA GLY A 54 10.94 1.68 -5.71
C GLY A 54 10.98 0.54 -4.69
N PRO A 55 10.77 -0.71 -5.14
CA PRO A 55 10.69 -1.87 -4.27
C PRO A 55 12.00 -2.13 -3.50
N PRO A 56 12.01 -3.03 -2.51
CA PRO A 56 13.22 -3.39 -1.78
C PRO A 56 14.27 -4.01 -2.73
N GLY A 57 15.54 -3.91 -2.34
CA GLY A 57 16.66 -4.55 -3.03
C GLY A 57 17.07 -4.00 -4.40
N VAL A 58 16.43 -2.91 -4.88
CA VAL A 58 16.75 -2.30 -6.20
C VAL A 58 17.92 -1.31 -6.19
N GLY A 59 18.60 -1.13 -5.05
CA GLY A 59 19.83 -0.34 -4.97
C GLY A 59 19.67 1.08 -4.42
N LYS A 60 18.53 1.49 -3.82
CA LYS A 60 18.32 2.85 -3.26
C LYS A 60 19.46 3.31 -2.36
N THR A 61 19.79 2.54 -1.32
CA THR A 61 20.88 2.84 -0.38
C THR A 61 22.26 2.82 -1.04
N THR A 62 22.46 1.92 -2.02
CA THR A 62 23.72 1.83 -2.78
C THR A 62 23.93 3.09 -3.59
N LEU A 63 22.92 3.57 -4.33
CA LEU A 63 23.00 4.81 -5.09
C LEU A 63 23.29 6.02 -4.20
N ALA A 64 22.66 6.14 -3.05
CA ALA A 64 22.92 7.22 -2.10
C ALA A 64 24.37 7.22 -1.60
N ARG A 65 24.95 6.05 -1.29
CA ARG A 65 26.36 5.91 -0.90
C ARG A 65 27.33 6.23 -2.03
N LEU A 66 27.03 5.77 -3.24
CA LEU A 66 27.84 6.09 -4.43
C LEU A 66 27.86 7.61 -4.69
N MET A 67 26.73 8.30 -4.52
CA MET A 67 26.69 9.76 -4.62
C MET A 67 27.61 10.42 -3.59
N ALA A 68 27.56 9.98 -2.34
CA ALA A 68 28.42 10.55 -1.30
C ALA A 68 29.92 10.40 -1.63
N GLY A 69 30.30 9.23 -2.15
CA GLY A 69 31.67 8.99 -2.63
C GLY A 69 32.05 9.86 -3.83
N ALA A 70 31.17 10.00 -4.80
CA ALA A 70 31.41 10.78 -6.01
C ALA A 70 31.57 12.29 -5.74
N PHE A 71 30.94 12.81 -4.70
CA PHE A 71 30.96 14.25 -4.35
C PHE A 71 31.89 14.58 -3.17
N ASP A 72 32.66 13.63 -2.67
CA ASP A 72 33.48 13.77 -1.45
C ASP A 72 32.69 14.39 -0.27
N ALA A 73 31.41 13.96 -0.16
CA ALA A 73 30.50 14.48 0.84
C ALA A 73 30.53 13.64 2.13
N GLU A 74 30.29 14.29 3.26
CA GLU A 74 29.97 13.58 4.50
C GLU A 74 28.64 12.82 4.32
N PHE A 75 28.62 11.51 4.61
CA PHE A 75 27.43 10.68 4.49
C PHE A 75 26.80 10.43 5.86
N ILE A 76 25.62 10.98 6.08
CA ILE A 76 24.85 10.76 7.30
C ILE A 76 23.62 9.94 6.93
N ALA A 77 23.48 8.75 7.52
CA ALA A 77 22.33 7.87 7.28
C ALA A 77 21.41 7.85 8.51
N LEU A 78 20.14 8.07 8.30
CA LEU A 78 19.05 7.89 9.27
C LEU A 78 18.11 6.80 8.79
N SER A 79 17.66 5.96 9.71
CA SER A 79 16.55 5.03 9.45
C SER A 79 15.29 5.59 10.09
N ALA A 80 14.28 5.92 9.29
CA ALA A 80 13.03 6.45 9.83
C ALA A 80 12.27 5.44 10.73
N VAL A 81 12.64 4.15 10.67
CA VAL A 81 12.11 3.12 11.57
C VAL A 81 12.72 3.22 12.98
N LEU A 82 14.01 3.58 13.09
CA LEU A 82 14.77 3.56 14.34
C LEU A 82 15.06 4.95 14.89
N SER A 83 15.00 5.98 14.05
CA SER A 83 15.42 7.34 14.38
C SER A 83 14.24 8.20 14.83
N GLY A 84 14.50 9.04 15.85
CA GLY A 84 13.54 10.03 16.36
C GLY A 84 13.97 11.47 16.10
N VAL A 85 13.25 12.43 16.69
CA VAL A 85 13.54 13.87 16.56
C VAL A 85 14.95 14.23 17.06
N LYS A 86 15.47 13.49 18.05
CA LYS A 86 16.83 13.71 18.56
C LYS A 86 17.87 13.39 17.49
N ASP A 87 17.73 12.24 16.82
CA ASP A 87 18.67 11.81 15.78
C ASP A 87 18.68 12.76 14.59
N ILE A 88 17.50 13.33 14.25
CA ILE A 88 17.40 14.37 13.22
C ILE A 88 18.21 15.62 13.63
N ARG A 89 18.10 16.07 14.87
CA ARG A 89 18.87 17.23 15.38
C ARG A 89 20.36 16.95 15.41
N ASP A 90 20.74 15.76 15.83
CA ASP A 90 22.16 15.35 15.88
C ASP A 90 22.75 15.28 14.45
N ALA A 91 22.00 14.79 13.47
CA ALA A 91 22.39 14.79 12.05
C ALA A 91 22.57 16.22 11.51
N ILE A 92 21.67 17.15 11.84
CA ILE A 92 21.77 18.56 11.47
C ILE A 92 23.02 19.20 12.07
N THR A 93 23.27 18.96 13.36
CA THR A 93 24.46 19.47 14.07
C THR A 93 25.75 18.94 13.45
N ARG A 94 25.80 17.66 13.10
CA ARG A 94 26.94 17.05 12.40
C ARG A 94 27.17 17.67 11.02
N ALA A 95 26.11 17.92 10.25
CA ALA A 95 26.20 18.56 8.94
C ALA A 95 26.74 20.00 9.06
N GLN A 96 26.28 20.77 10.05
CA GLN A 96 26.81 22.10 10.35
C GLN A 96 28.31 22.06 10.69
N PHE A 97 28.68 21.15 11.57
CA PHE A 97 30.07 20.99 11.97
C PHE A 97 30.98 20.59 10.78
N ALA A 98 30.53 19.66 9.92
CA ALA A 98 31.27 19.26 8.72
C ALA A 98 31.50 20.43 7.77
N LEU A 99 30.46 21.28 7.55
CA LEU A 99 30.59 22.47 6.72
C LEU A 99 31.52 23.51 7.32
N GLU A 100 31.44 23.79 8.62
CA GLU A 100 32.23 24.81 9.32
C GLU A 100 33.73 24.41 9.46
N GLN A 101 34.01 23.15 9.75
CA GLN A 101 35.36 22.68 10.04
C GLN A 101 36.16 22.30 8.79
N SER A 102 35.49 21.69 7.80
CA SER A 102 36.17 21.12 6.62
C SER A 102 35.65 21.65 5.29
N GLY A 103 34.61 22.48 5.27
CA GLY A 103 33.96 22.95 4.05
C GLY A 103 33.30 21.83 3.27
N ARG A 104 33.16 20.62 3.84
CA ARG A 104 32.56 19.46 3.17
C ARG A 104 31.08 19.58 3.17
N HIS A 105 30.48 19.34 2.00
CA HIS A 105 29.03 19.16 1.89
C HIS A 105 28.58 17.86 2.57
N THR A 106 27.34 17.83 2.98
CA THR A 106 26.75 16.63 3.59
C THR A 106 25.65 16.07 2.68
N ILE A 107 25.63 14.77 2.51
CA ILE A 107 24.48 14.03 2.00
C ILE A 107 23.77 13.39 3.19
N LEU A 108 22.54 13.83 3.44
CA LEU A 108 21.68 13.25 4.45
C LEU A 108 20.77 12.21 3.78
N PHE A 109 21.01 10.95 4.02
CA PHE A 109 20.20 9.83 3.55
C PHE A 109 19.20 9.41 4.61
N VAL A 110 17.92 9.38 4.25
CA VAL A 110 16.82 8.92 5.13
C VAL A 110 16.18 7.69 4.51
N ASP A 111 16.44 6.53 5.12
CA ASP A 111 15.84 5.27 4.69
C ASP A 111 14.40 5.16 5.23
N GLU A 112 13.50 4.66 4.40
CA GLU A 112 12.06 4.53 4.68
C GLU A 112 11.41 5.86 5.15
N VAL A 113 11.68 6.95 4.42
CA VAL A 113 11.26 8.31 4.79
C VAL A 113 9.76 8.45 5.07
N HIS A 114 8.93 7.60 4.47
CA HIS A 114 7.48 7.54 4.71
C HIS A 114 7.12 7.16 6.16
N ARG A 115 8.02 6.56 6.92
CA ARG A 115 7.82 6.23 8.34
C ARG A 115 7.92 7.44 9.26
N PHE A 116 8.54 8.52 8.82
CA PHE A 116 8.53 9.76 9.56
C PHE A 116 7.17 10.46 9.45
N ASN A 117 6.66 10.94 10.58
CA ASN A 117 5.47 11.78 10.58
C ASN A 117 5.73 13.16 9.92
N LYS A 118 4.65 13.90 9.62
CA LYS A 118 4.76 15.20 8.93
C LYS A 118 5.71 16.18 9.63
N SER A 119 5.64 16.28 10.97
CA SER A 119 6.51 17.18 11.73
C SER A 119 7.99 16.80 11.66
N GLN A 120 8.29 15.50 11.59
CA GLN A 120 9.66 15.01 11.41
C GLN A 120 10.16 15.28 9.99
N GLN A 121 9.31 15.11 8.96
CA GLN A 121 9.65 15.47 7.59
C GLN A 121 9.83 16.99 7.44
N ASP A 122 9.00 17.81 8.09
CA ASP A 122 9.13 19.28 8.08
C ASP A 122 10.42 19.75 8.74
N ALA A 123 10.99 19.01 9.69
CA ALA A 123 12.22 19.38 10.36
C ALA A 123 13.44 19.49 9.42
N PHE A 124 13.42 18.83 8.26
CA PHE A 124 14.48 18.92 7.25
C PHE A 124 14.38 20.17 6.38
N LEU A 125 13.19 20.72 6.15
CA LEU A 125 12.89 21.75 5.16
C LEU A 125 13.80 23.01 5.27
N PRO A 126 13.96 23.63 6.46
CA PRO A 126 14.78 24.83 6.58
C PRO A 126 16.26 24.63 6.19
N TYR A 127 16.75 23.40 6.33
CA TYR A 127 18.14 23.06 6.08
C TYR A 127 18.38 22.62 4.63
N VAL A 128 17.38 21.95 4.02
CA VAL A 128 17.36 21.66 2.58
C VAL A 128 17.30 22.99 1.78
N GLU A 129 16.45 23.92 2.20
CA GLU A 129 16.33 25.26 1.58
C GLU A 129 17.61 26.07 1.66
N LYS A 130 18.30 26.00 2.78
CA LYS A 130 19.59 26.70 2.99
C LYS A 130 20.77 26.01 2.32
N GLY A 131 20.59 24.80 1.76
CA GLY A 131 21.66 24.01 1.16
C GLY A 131 22.67 23.47 2.15
N LEU A 132 22.31 23.35 3.45
CA LEU A 132 23.19 22.77 4.47
C LEU A 132 23.57 21.32 4.13
N PHE A 133 22.63 20.57 3.60
CA PHE A 133 22.85 19.22 3.10
C PHE A 133 21.98 18.92 1.86
N THR A 134 22.43 17.99 1.04
CA THR A 134 21.63 17.37 0.00
C THR A 134 20.80 16.25 0.63
N PHE A 135 19.48 16.35 0.53
CA PHE A 135 18.57 15.38 1.08
C PHE A 135 18.32 14.24 0.09
N ILE A 136 18.51 13.00 0.51
CA ILE A 136 18.14 11.80 -0.26
C ILE A 136 17.21 10.95 0.59
N GLY A 137 15.91 10.97 0.26
CA GLY A 137 14.93 10.08 0.86
C GLY A 137 14.82 8.78 0.07
N ALA A 138 14.78 7.64 0.75
CA ALA A 138 14.43 6.36 0.14
C ALA A 138 13.07 5.90 0.67
N THR A 139 12.24 5.35 -0.21
CA THR A 139 10.93 4.82 0.16
C THR A 139 10.50 3.67 -0.75
N THR A 140 9.76 2.72 -0.19
CA THR A 140 9.03 1.69 -0.93
C THR A 140 7.59 2.09 -1.22
N GLU A 141 7.06 3.10 -0.50
CA GLU A 141 5.70 3.60 -0.64
C GLU A 141 5.63 4.74 -1.65
N ASN A 142 4.46 4.94 -2.27
CA ASN A 142 4.26 6.03 -3.22
C ASN A 142 4.44 7.40 -2.54
N PRO A 143 5.48 8.17 -2.92
CA PRO A 143 5.81 9.41 -2.25
C PRO A 143 4.71 10.48 -2.34
N SER A 144 3.83 10.41 -3.34
CA SER A 144 2.72 11.36 -3.49
C SER A 144 1.69 11.26 -2.36
N PHE A 145 1.63 10.13 -1.63
CA PHE A 145 0.72 9.94 -0.51
C PHE A 145 1.39 10.07 0.85
N GLU A 146 2.67 9.69 0.93
CA GLU A 146 3.37 9.48 2.20
C GLU A 146 4.41 10.57 2.52
N VAL A 147 4.94 11.24 1.50
CA VAL A 147 5.89 12.32 1.69
C VAL A 147 5.17 13.67 1.61
N ASN A 148 5.49 14.59 2.51
CA ASN A 148 4.82 15.89 2.51
C ASN A 148 5.12 16.70 1.23
N SER A 149 4.16 17.50 0.80
CA SER A 149 4.24 18.25 -0.45
C SER A 149 5.37 19.29 -0.45
N ALA A 150 5.72 19.83 0.72
CA ALA A 150 6.80 20.79 0.86
C ALA A 150 8.18 20.17 0.59
N LEU A 151 8.39 18.91 1.03
CA LEU A 151 9.62 18.16 0.75
C LEU A 151 9.66 17.73 -0.73
N LEU A 152 8.52 17.24 -1.26
CA LEU A 152 8.41 16.85 -2.68
C LEU A 152 8.66 18.01 -3.65
N SER A 153 8.28 19.24 -3.29
CA SER A 153 8.54 20.42 -4.13
C SER A 153 10.03 20.80 -4.22
N ARG A 154 10.88 20.25 -3.35
CA ARG A 154 12.32 20.52 -3.24
C ARG A 154 13.20 19.33 -3.58
N ALA A 155 12.61 18.17 -3.80
CA ALA A 155 13.33 16.93 -4.10
C ALA A 155 12.78 16.30 -5.38
N GLN A 156 13.67 15.94 -6.31
CA GLN A 156 13.26 15.26 -7.53
C GLN A 156 12.99 13.77 -7.24
N VAL A 157 11.87 13.25 -7.71
CA VAL A 157 11.52 11.84 -7.54
C VAL A 157 12.15 11.02 -8.68
N TYR A 158 12.90 9.98 -8.31
CA TYR A 158 13.44 8.98 -9.22
C TYR A 158 12.82 7.62 -8.92
N VAL A 159 12.20 7.03 -9.94
CA VAL A 159 11.53 5.73 -9.83
C VAL A 159 12.50 4.63 -10.20
N LEU A 160 12.87 3.80 -9.22
CA LEU A 160 13.68 2.61 -9.44
C LEU A 160 12.76 1.41 -9.74
N LYS A 161 13.15 0.62 -10.71
CA LYS A 161 12.40 -0.57 -11.14
C LYS A 161 12.96 -1.83 -10.50
N PRO A 162 12.13 -2.89 -10.32
CA PRO A 162 12.64 -4.22 -10.03
C PRO A 162 13.68 -4.64 -11.08
N LEU A 163 14.67 -5.42 -10.67
CA LEU A 163 15.62 -5.98 -11.61
C LEU A 163 14.93 -7.05 -12.47
N SER A 164 15.20 -7.04 -13.77
CA SER A 164 14.75 -8.10 -14.66
C SER A 164 15.46 -9.43 -14.34
N GLU A 165 14.90 -10.55 -14.80
CA GLU A 165 15.53 -11.86 -14.66
C GLU A 165 16.93 -11.90 -15.31
N ALA A 166 17.13 -11.17 -16.42
CA ALA A 166 18.42 -11.08 -17.09
C ALA A 166 19.46 -10.34 -16.21
N GLU A 167 19.08 -9.23 -15.59
CA GLU A 167 19.95 -8.46 -14.68
C GLU A 167 20.25 -9.24 -13.39
N LEU A 168 19.24 -9.93 -12.82
CA LEU A 168 19.46 -10.83 -11.68
C LEU A 168 20.36 -12.02 -12.07
N GLY A 169 20.23 -12.54 -13.30
CA GLY A 169 21.09 -13.58 -13.83
C GLY A 169 22.56 -13.12 -13.94
N GLN A 170 22.81 -11.86 -14.33
CA GLN A 170 24.15 -11.26 -14.34
C GLN A 170 24.70 -11.08 -12.92
N LEU A 171 23.86 -10.63 -11.98
CA LEU A 171 24.23 -10.52 -10.58
C LEU A 171 24.58 -11.88 -9.97
N PHE A 172 23.82 -12.92 -10.30
CA PHE A 172 24.08 -14.29 -9.91
C PHE A 172 25.47 -14.75 -10.39
N ASP A 173 25.76 -14.56 -11.69
CA ASP A 173 27.05 -14.96 -12.27
C ASP A 173 28.20 -14.19 -11.63
N HIS A 174 28.03 -12.89 -11.40
CA HIS A 174 29.00 -12.06 -10.71
C HIS A 174 29.25 -12.55 -9.28
N ALA A 175 28.19 -12.88 -8.53
CA ALA A 175 28.31 -13.41 -7.18
C ALA A 175 29.04 -14.76 -7.13
N CYS A 176 28.77 -15.65 -8.09
CA CYS A 176 29.45 -16.92 -8.22
C CYS A 176 30.95 -16.74 -8.47
N GLN A 177 31.33 -15.84 -9.39
CA GLN A 177 32.74 -15.55 -9.74
C GLN A 177 33.51 -14.88 -8.61
N ALA A 178 32.86 -13.93 -7.91
CA ALA A 178 33.53 -13.09 -6.91
C ALA A 178 33.58 -13.71 -5.50
N ALA A 179 32.61 -14.55 -5.14
CA ALA A 179 32.43 -14.96 -3.75
C ALA A 179 32.01 -16.42 -3.52
N LEU A 180 31.61 -17.16 -4.55
CA LEU A 180 31.08 -18.53 -4.44
C LEU A 180 31.89 -19.51 -5.30
N THR A 181 33.22 -19.32 -5.39
CA THR A 181 34.13 -20.10 -6.25
C THR A 181 34.23 -21.60 -5.86
N ASP A 182 33.76 -21.94 -4.69
CA ASP A 182 33.68 -23.29 -4.12
C ASP A 182 32.45 -24.06 -4.58
N LEU A 183 31.51 -23.41 -5.27
CA LEU A 183 30.25 -24.01 -5.75
C LEU A 183 30.09 -23.86 -7.26
N SER A 184 29.43 -24.84 -7.86
CA SER A 184 28.87 -24.79 -9.20
C SER A 184 27.35 -25.02 -9.13
N PHE A 185 26.64 -24.49 -10.13
CA PHE A 185 25.18 -24.53 -10.14
C PHE A 185 24.69 -25.12 -11.46
N GLU A 186 23.72 -25.99 -11.39
CA GLU A 186 22.99 -26.43 -12.58
C GLU A 186 22.15 -25.28 -13.19
N PRO A 187 21.90 -25.26 -14.50
CA PRO A 187 21.06 -24.23 -15.12
C PRO A 187 19.66 -24.11 -14.48
N GLY A 188 19.05 -25.24 -14.11
CA GLY A 188 17.77 -25.29 -13.41
C GLY A 188 17.80 -24.63 -12.02
N ALA A 189 18.87 -24.88 -11.24
CA ALA A 189 19.10 -24.26 -9.95
C ALA A 189 19.27 -22.73 -10.07
N LYS A 190 20.04 -22.24 -11.06
CA LYS A 190 20.18 -20.82 -11.36
C LYS A 190 18.83 -20.19 -11.68
N SER A 191 18.08 -20.77 -12.62
CA SER A 191 16.77 -20.24 -13.02
C SER A 191 15.79 -20.16 -11.85
N LEU A 192 15.77 -21.18 -11.01
CA LEU A 192 14.93 -21.23 -9.82
C LEU A 192 15.32 -20.13 -8.80
N ILE A 193 16.61 -19.99 -8.49
CA ILE A 193 17.09 -18.99 -7.52
C ILE A 193 16.82 -17.57 -8.04
N VAL A 194 17.09 -17.29 -9.32
CA VAL A 194 16.80 -16.00 -9.96
C VAL A 194 15.30 -15.69 -9.95
N GLY A 195 14.48 -16.66 -10.32
CA GLY A 195 13.01 -16.50 -10.28
C GLY A 195 12.46 -16.26 -8.87
N CYS A 196 13.06 -16.87 -7.85
CA CYS A 196 12.66 -16.67 -6.46
C CYS A 196 13.14 -15.33 -5.88
N ALA A 197 14.12 -14.67 -6.48
CA ALA A 197 14.60 -13.36 -6.06
C ALA A 197 13.62 -12.24 -6.42
N ASP A 198 12.78 -12.42 -7.45
CA ASP A 198 11.63 -11.57 -7.77
C ASP A 198 11.99 -10.07 -7.88
N GLY A 199 13.00 -9.73 -8.66
CA GLY A 199 13.45 -8.35 -8.86
C GLY A 199 14.32 -7.75 -7.76
N ASP A 200 14.57 -8.46 -6.66
CA ASP A 200 15.31 -8.01 -5.47
C ASP A 200 16.73 -8.57 -5.44
N ALA A 201 17.74 -7.71 -5.68
CA ALA A 201 19.16 -8.08 -5.63
C ALA A 201 19.62 -8.55 -4.24
N ARG A 202 19.14 -7.93 -3.17
CA ARG A 202 19.48 -8.33 -1.78
C ARG A 202 18.95 -9.73 -1.49
N ARG A 203 17.74 -10.03 -1.93
CA ARG A 203 17.11 -11.34 -1.78
C ARG A 203 17.88 -12.40 -2.56
N LEU A 204 18.28 -12.12 -3.80
CA LEU A 204 19.14 -13.02 -4.58
C LEU A 204 20.41 -13.39 -3.80
N LEU A 205 21.12 -12.39 -3.31
CA LEU A 205 22.38 -12.58 -2.59
C LEU A 205 22.18 -13.32 -1.25
N ASN A 206 21.09 -13.05 -0.55
CA ASN A 206 20.73 -13.80 0.67
C ASN A 206 20.41 -15.28 0.38
N ILE A 207 19.67 -15.56 -0.69
CA ILE A 207 19.40 -16.95 -1.13
C ILE A 207 20.70 -17.66 -1.47
N LEU A 208 21.61 -17.01 -2.20
CA LEU A 208 22.91 -17.56 -2.55
C LEU A 208 23.76 -17.86 -1.31
N GLU A 209 23.79 -16.95 -0.33
CA GLU A 209 24.53 -17.13 0.93
C GLU A 209 23.99 -18.32 1.74
N GLN A 210 22.66 -18.44 1.84
CA GLN A 210 22.01 -19.56 2.51
C GLN A 210 22.26 -20.89 1.76
N THR A 211 22.17 -20.87 0.43
CA THR A 211 22.46 -22.03 -0.41
C THR A 211 23.92 -22.49 -0.23
N ARG A 212 24.87 -21.54 -0.20
CA ARG A 212 26.29 -21.86 0.09
C ARG A 212 26.44 -22.51 1.45
N THR A 213 25.86 -21.91 2.49
CA THR A 213 25.96 -22.44 3.85
C THR A 213 25.40 -23.86 3.94
N ALA A 214 24.25 -24.12 3.32
CA ALA A 214 23.64 -25.46 3.29
C ALA A 214 24.50 -26.46 2.49
N ALA A 215 25.02 -26.04 1.33
CA ALA A 215 25.83 -26.89 0.45
C ALA A 215 27.15 -27.29 1.15
N LEU A 216 27.84 -26.36 1.80
CA LEU A 216 29.06 -26.63 2.54
C LEU A 216 28.82 -27.58 3.73
N ALA A 217 27.73 -27.37 4.47
CA ALA A 217 27.35 -28.25 5.58
C ALA A 217 27.03 -29.68 5.10
N SER A 218 26.56 -29.83 3.85
CA SER A 218 26.26 -31.13 3.22
C SER A 218 27.40 -31.67 2.36
N GLN A 219 28.55 -31.00 2.30
CA GLN A 219 29.71 -31.35 1.45
C GLN A 219 29.34 -31.41 -0.06
N ILE A 220 28.43 -30.56 -0.51
CA ILE A 220 27.96 -30.49 -1.88
C ILE A 220 28.72 -29.35 -2.58
N HIS A 221 29.30 -29.65 -3.75
CA HIS A 221 29.98 -28.66 -4.61
C HIS A 221 29.17 -28.34 -5.88
N LEU A 222 28.23 -29.19 -6.27
CA LEU A 222 27.29 -28.95 -7.38
C LEU A 222 25.88 -28.80 -6.82
N VAL A 223 25.34 -27.60 -6.91
CA VAL A 223 23.97 -27.29 -6.50
C VAL A 223 23.01 -27.69 -7.62
N THR A 224 22.25 -28.75 -7.39
CA THR A 224 21.20 -29.23 -8.28
C THR A 224 19.93 -28.41 -8.12
N GLU A 225 18.99 -28.51 -9.07
CA GLU A 225 17.69 -27.84 -8.97
C GLU A 225 16.90 -28.27 -7.74
N ASP A 226 16.90 -29.56 -7.41
CA ASP A 226 16.20 -30.10 -6.23
C ASP A 226 16.80 -29.54 -4.92
N PHE A 227 18.13 -29.51 -4.81
CA PHE A 227 18.79 -28.92 -3.63
C PHE A 227 18.47 -27.43 -3.49
N ALA A 228 18.48 -26.68 -4.59
CA ALA A 228 18.10 -25.27 -4.59
C ALA A 228 16.65 -25.09 -4.15
N ARG A 229 15.72 -25.94 -4.65
CA ARG A 229 14.30 -25.93 -4.28
C ARG A 229 14.08 -26.11 -2.78
N ASP A 230 14.75 -27.09 -2.18
CA ASP A 230 14.66 -27.38 -0.75
C ASP A 230 15.21 -26.22 0.10
N THR A 231 16.27 -25.58 -0.37
CA THR A 231 16.89 -24.45 0.35
C THR A 231 16.01 -23.19 0.25
N VAL A 232 15.46 -22.90 -0.93
CA VAL A 232 14.58 -21.74 -1.14
C VAL A 232 13.25 -21.91 -0.42
N ALA A 233 12.66 -23.12 -0.37
CA ALA A 233 11.42 -23.39 0.34
C ALA A 233 11.52 -23.05 1.85
N LYS A 234 12.68 -23.25 2.46
CA LYS A 234 12.96 -22.87 3.86
C LYS A 234 13.13 -21.37 4.06
N SER A 235 13.43 -20.64 2.99
CA SER A 235 13.70 -19.17 3.05
C SER A 235 12.46 -18.29 3.03
N GLY A 236 11.27 -18.85 2.82
CA GLY A 236 9.97 -18.18 2.78
C GLY A 236 9.90 -17.01 1.76
N ARG A 237 8.92 -17.05 0.87
CA ARG A 237 8.60 -15.87 0.04
C ARG A 237 8.10 -14.77 0.95
N ARG A 238 8.90 -13.76 1.22
CA ARG A 238 8.47 -12.57 1.97
C ARG A 238 7.96 -11.52 1.00
N PHE A 239 6.69 -11.25 1.08
CA PHE A 239 6.08 -10.05 0.52
C PHE A 239 6.61 -8.81 1.23
N ASP A 240 6.84 -7.73 0.47
CA ASP A 240 7.00 -6.40 1.02
C ASP A 240 5.63 -5.94 1.58
N LYS A 241 5.47 -6.10 2.89
CA LYS A 241 4.23 -5.73 3.58
C LYS A 241 4.06 -4.21 3.51
N GLY A 242 3.30 -3.73 2.53
CA GLY A 242 2.95 -2.32 2.37
C GLY A 242 3.62 -1.60 1.20
N GLY A 243 4.40 -2.29 0.33
CA GLY A 243 4.95 -1.73 -0.90
C GLY A 243 3.93 -1.58 -2.04
N GLU A 244 4.32 -0.94 -3.13
CA GLU A 244 3.47 -0.67 -4.30
C GLU A 244 2.86 -1.96 -4.87
N GLU A 245 3.61 -3.03 -4.94
CA GLU A 245 3.15 -4.33 -5.42
C GLU A 245 2.02 -4.92 -4.56
N PHE A 246 2.08 -4.74 -3.24
CA PHE A 246 1.01 -5.11 -2.33
C PHE A 246 -0.29 -4.34 -2.63
N TYR A 247 -0.19 -3.02 -2.88
CA TYR A 247 -1.34 -2.20 -3.25
C TYR A 247 -1.88 -2.54 -4.64
N ASP A 248 -1.02 -2.89 -5.58
CA ASP A 248 -1.44 -3.34 -6.91
C ASP A 248 -2.18 -4.67 -6.85
N GLN A 249 -1.72 -5.62 -6.06
CA GLN A 249 -2.38 -6.93 -5.91
C GLN A 249 -3.71 -6.81 -5.18
N ILE A 250 -3.81 -6.02 -4.09
CA ILE A 250 -5.11 -5.78 -3.45
C ILE A 250 -6.08 -5.03 -4.37
N SER A 251 -5.57 -4.13 -5.22
CA SER A 251 -6.35 -3.45 -6.24
C SER A 251 -6.82 -4.42 -7.32
N ALA A 252 -5.98 -5.36 -7.76
CA ALA A 252 -6.33 -6.40 -8.72
C ALA A 252 -7.37 -7.36 -8.15
N LEU A 253 -7.24 -7.78 -6.88
CA LEU A 253 -8.27 -8.56 -6.18
C LEU A 253 -9.61 -7.84 -6.16
N HIS A 254 -9.63 -6.57 -5.74
CA HIS A 254 -10.84 -5.76 -5.67
C HIS A 254 -11.50 -5.59 -7.05
N LYS A 255 -10.72 -5.29 -8.09
CA LYS A 255 -11.22 -5.15 -9.47
C LYS A 255 -11.73 -6.48 -10.04
N SER A 256 -11.11 -7.61 -9.69
CA SER A 256 -11.58 -8.94 -10.08
C SER A 256 -12.93 -9.29 -9.44
N VAL A 257 -13.10 -8.98 -8.15
CA VAL A 257 -14.40 -9.11 -7.46
C VAL A 257 -15.44 -8.22 -8.13
N ARG A 258 -15.16 -6.95 -8.35
CA ARG A 258 -16.04 -5.98 -9.01
C ARG A 258 -16.41 -6.42 -10.43
N GLY A 259 -15.45 -6.97 -11.16
CA GLY A 259 -15.60 -7.44 -12.54
C GLY A 259 -16.27 -8.82 -12.69
N THR A 260 -16.68 -9.46 -11.58
CA THR A 260 -17.31 -10.80 -11.60
C THR A 260 -16.38 -11.87 -12.21
N ALA A 261 -15.11 -11.86 -11.81
CA ALA A 261 -14.08 -12.80 -12.25
C ALA A 261 -13.60 -13.66 -11.06
N PRO A 262 -14.34 -14.74 -10.67
CA PRO A 262 -14.05 -15.50 -9.46
C PRO A 262 -12.68 -16.17 -9.46
N ASP A 263 -12.23 -16.73 -10.60
CA ASP A 263 -10.94 -17.38 -10.70
C ASP A 263 -9.77 -16.38 -10.53
N ALA A 264 -9.89 -15.20 -11.15
CA ALA A 264 -8.91 -14.13 -10.99
C ALA A 264 -8.92 -13.57 -9.56
N ALA A 265 -10.09 -13.42 -8.93
CA ALA A 265 -10.21 -12.99 -7.55
C ALA A 265 -9.56 -14.00 -6.60
N LEU A 266 -9.81 -15.29 -6.78
CA LEU A 266 -9.18 -16.35 -6.00
C LEU A 266 -7.67 -16.38 -6.22
N TYR A 267 -7.19 -16.23 -7.46
CA TYR A 267 -5.76 -16.18 -7.77
C TYR A 267 -5.06 -15.06 -7.01
N TRP A 268 -5.58 -13.82 -7.08
CA TRP A 268 -4.97 -12.67 -6.40
C TRP A 268 -5.03 -12.81 -4.89
N PHE A 269 -6.12 -13.34 -4.36
CA PHE A 269 -6.25 -13.65 -2.93
C PHE A 269 -5.19 -14.64 -2.47
N MET A 270 -5.05 -15.78 -3.17
CA MET A 270 -4.06 -16.82 -2.85
C MET A 270 -2.62 -16.30 -3.04
N ARG A 271 -2.38 -15.50 -4.08
CA ARG A 271 -1.07 -14.89 -4.33
C ARG A 271 -0.65 -13.96 -3.18
N MET A 272 -1.59 -13.20 -2.63
CA MET A 272 -1.34 -12.33 -1.48
C MET A 272 -1.10 -13.15 -0.20
N LEU A 273 -1.84 -14.23 0.03
CA LEU A 273 -1.59 -15.13 1.17
C LEU A 273 -0.22 -15.81 1.08
N ASP A 274 0.13 -16.39 -0.08
CA ASP A 274 1.43 -17.01 -0.34
C ASP A 274 2.57 -16.00 -0.13
N GLY A 275 2.34 -14.74 -0.48
CA GLY A 275 3.24 -13.63 -0.21
C GLY A 275 3.33 -13.19 1.25
N GLY A 276 2.53 -13.75 2.16
CA GLY A 276 2.54 -13.43 3.60
C GLY A 276 1.75 -12.19 3.96
N ALA A 277 0.77 -11.77 3.12
CA ALA A 277 -0.20 -10.75 3.51
C ALA A 277 -0.98 -11.19 4.76
N ASP A 278 -1.29 -10.24 5.64
CA ASP A 278 -2.13 -10.50 6.81
C ASP A 278 -3.54 -10.91 6.35
N PRO A 279 -4.01 -12.16 6.63
CA PRO A 279 -5.34 -12.62 6.23
C PRO A 279 -6.46 -11.74 6.79
N LEU A 280 -6.30 -11.16 7.98
CA LEU A 280 -7.28 -10.23 8.57
C LEU A 280 -7.30 -8.89 7.82
N TYR A 281 -6.17 -8.44 7.27
CA TYR A 281 -6.18 -7.29 6.37
C TYR A 281 -6.99 -7.58 5.11
N LEU A 282 -6.79 -8.74 4.48
CA LEU A 282 -7.59 -9.17 3.32
C LEU A 282 -9.08 -9.26 3.68
N GLY A 283 -9.39 -9.82 4.84
CA GLY A 283 -10.76 -9.88 5.38
C GLY A 283 -11.40 -8.49 5.50
N ARG A 284 -10.69 -7.51 6.07
CA ARG A 284 -11.17 -6.11 6.15
C ARG A 284 -11.44 -5.50 4.77
N ARG A 285 -10.60 -5.80 3.78
CA ARG A 285 -10.80 -5.34 2.40
C ARG A 285 -12.04 -6.00 1.76
N MET A 286 -12.26 -7.29 2.01
CA MET A 286 -13.43 -8.03 1.54
C MET A 286 -14.74 -7.51 2.15
N ILE A 287 -14.76 -7.18 3.44
CA ILE A 287 -15.90 -6.53 4.12
C ILE A 287 -16.26 -5.21 3.40
N ARG A 288 -15.24 -4.43 3.03
CA ARG A 288 -15.45 -3.20 2.25
C ARG A 288 -16.02 -3.50 0.87
N MET A 289 -15.51 -4.50 0.14
CA MET A 289 -16.04 -4.91 -1.17
C MET A 289 -17.52 -5.32 -1.07
N ALA A 290 -17.90 -6.06 -0.01
CA ALA A 290 -19.28 -6.45 0.23
C ALA A 290 -20.21 -5.25 0.36
N SER A 291 -19.78 -4.18 1.01
CA SER A 291 -20.57 -2.97 1.22
C SER A 291 -20.54 -2.01 0.02
N GLU A 292 -19.41 -1.89 -0.67
CA GLU A 292 -19.17 -0.93 -1.75
C GLU A 292 -19.65 -1.42 -3.11
N ASP A 293 -19.40 -2.71 -3.44
CA ASP A 293 -19.60 -3.26 -4.78
C ASP A 293 -20.82 -4.19 -4.90
N ILE A 294 -21.27 -4.77 -3.78
CA ILE A 294 -22.45 -5.64 -3.75
C ILE A 294 -23.65 -4.92 -3.10
N GLY A 295 -23.44 -4.29 -1.96
CA GLY A 295 -24.44 -3.49 -1.26
C GLY A 295 -25.78 -4.19 -1.08
N LEU A 296 -26.86 -3.52 -1.46
CA LEU A 296 -28.22 -4.05 -1.32
C LEU A 296 -28.64 -4.98 -2.47
N ALA A 297 -27.80 -5.17 -3.49
CA ALA A 297 -28.10 -6.20 -4.50
C ALA A 297 -28.07 -7.62 -3.90
N ASP A 298 -27.19 -7.86 -2.92
CA ASP A 298 -27.20 -9.06 -2.09
C ASP A 298 -26.69 -8.75 -0.65
N PRO A 299 -27.59 -8.41 0.27
CA PRO A 299 -27.22 -8.07 1.66
C PRO A 299 -26.52 -9.21 2.43
N ARG A 300 -26.64 -10.47 1.97
CA ARG A 300 -25.96 -11.61 2.59
C ARG A 300 -24.44 -11.53 2.43
N ALA A 301 -23.97 -10.83 1.40
CA ALA A 301 -22.54 -10.71 1.10
C ALA A 301 -21.74 -10.17 2.30
N LEU A 302 -22.25 -9.12 2.94
CA LEU A 302 -21.62 -8.53 4.11
C LEU A 302 -21.58 -9.53 5.29
N ARG A 303 -22.70 -10.22 5.55
CA ARG A 303 -22.78 -11.18 6.67
C ARG A 303 -21.85 -12.37 6.44
N LEU A 304 -21.87 -12.95 5.24
CA LEU A 304 -21.01 -14.08 4.88
C LEU A 304 -19.52 -13.71 5.02
N THR A 305 -19.16 -12.49 4.63
CA THR A 305 -17.77 -12.04 4.75
C THR A 305 -17.35 -11.85 6.21
N LEU A 306 -18.23 -11.31 7.06
CA LEU A 306 -17.98 -11.20 8.50
C LEU A 306 -17.82 -12.58 9.14
N ASP A 307 -18.71 -13.52 8.82
CA ASP A 307 -18.64 -14.89 9.32
C ASP A 307 -17.35 -15.60 8.86
N ALA A 308 -16.88 -15.35 7.64
CA ALA A 308 -15.62 -15.90 7.15
C ALA A 308 -14.40 -15.35 7.91
N VAL A 309 -14.39 -14.03 8.21
CA VAL A 309 -13.33 -13.41 9.01
C VAL A 309 -13.33 -13.96 10.43
N GLU A 310 -14.50 -14.07 11.07
CA GLU A 310 -14.63 -14.65 12.41
C GLU A 310 -14.22 -16.13 12.44
N THR A 311 -14.51 -16.89 11.39
CA THR A 311 -14.06 -18.27 11.23
C THR A 311 -12.55 -18.35 11.15
N TYR A 312 -11.92 -17.46 10.37
CA TYR A 312 -10.46 -17.37 10.30
C TYR A 312 -9.84 -17.02 11.67
N GLU A 313 -10.41 -16.08 12.41
CA GLU A 313 -9.92 -15.72 13.75
C GLU A 313 -9.94 -16.88 14.74
N ARG A 314 -10.88 -17.81 14.57
CA ARG A 314 -11.02 -19.00 15.43
C ARG A 314 -10.13 -20.15 15.03
N LEU A 315 -9.96 -20.39 13.74
CA LEU A 315 -9.25 -21.57 13.20
C LEU A 315 -7.77 -21.25 12.87
N GLY A 316 -7.47 -20.02 12.42
CA GLY A 316 -6.15 -19.67 11.90
C GLY A 316 -5.87 -20.30 10.54
N SER A 317 -4.63 -20.12 10.04
CA SER A 317 -4.14 -20.80 8.84
C SER A 317 -3.61 -22.19 9.18
N PRO A 318 -3.80 -23.19 8.29
CA PRO A 318 -4.38 -23.10 6.96
C PRO A 318 -5.92 -23.28 6.92
N GLU A 319 -6.57 -23.76 7.98
CA GLU A 319 -7.97 -24.16 7.95
C GLU A 319 -8.92 -22.95 7.73
N GLY A 320 -8.62 -21.82 8.37
CA GLY A 320 -9.40 -20.59 8.25
C GLY A 320 -9.27 -19.92 6.88
N ASP A 321 -8.18 -20.17 6.15
CA ASP A 321 -7.94 -19.61 4.82
C ASP A 321 -9.05 -20.01 3.84
N LEU A 322 -9.58 -21.22 3.98
CA LEU A 322 -10.66 -21.74 3.14
C LEU A 322 -11.96 -20.94 3.30
N ALA A 323 -12.28 -20.49 4.52
CA ALA A 323 -13.46 -19.66 4.76
C ALA A 323 -13.34 -18.28 4.06
N LEU A 324 -12.15 -17.67 4.10
CA LEU A 324 -11.87 -16.44 3.36
C LEU A 324 -11.92 -16.65 1.84
N ALA A 325 -11.36 -17.76 1.34
CA ALA A 325 -11.43 -18.11 -0.08
C ALA A 325 -12.87 -18.29 -0.55
N GLN A 326 -13.73 -18.96 0.25
CA GLN A 326 -15.17 -19.09 -0.03
C GLN A 326 -15.84 -17.71 -0.13
N ALA A 327 -15.53 -16.80 0.77
CA ALA A 327 -16.07 -15.44 0.74
C ALA A 327 -15.61 -14.66 -0.51
N VAL A 328 -14.34 -14.76 -0.92
CA VAL A 328 -13.84 -14.15 -2.16
C VAL A 328 -14.63 -14.61 -3.38
N ILE A 329 -14.85 -15.93 -3.52
CA ILE A 329 -15.60 -16.50 -4.63
C ILE A 329 -17.07 -16.00 -4.60
N TYR A 330 -17.69 -16.02 -3.40
CA TYR A 330 -19.04 -15.52 -3.24
C TYR A 330 -19.17 -14.06 -3.66
N LEU A 331 -18.30 -13.19 -3.17
CA LEU A 331 -18.26 -11.78 -3.51
C LEU A 331 -18.07 -11.56 -5.03
N ALA A 332 -17.21 -12.36 -5.66
CA ALA A 332 -17.00 -12.29 -7.11
C ALA A 332 -18.25 -12.71 -7.90
N CYS A 333 -19.01 -13.69 -7.42
CA CYS A 333 -20.22 -14.20 -8.11
C CYS A 333 -21.50 -13.40 -7.78
N ALA A 334 -21.55 -12.67 -6.65
CA ALA A 334 -22.73 -11.94 -6.22
C ALA A 334 -23.12 -10.82 -7.22
N PRO A 335 -24.42 -10.49 -7.34
CA PRO A 335 -24.85 -9.34 -8.15
C PRO A 335 -24.23 -8.05 -7.62
N LYS A 336 -23.79 -7.17 -8.52
CA LYS A 336 -23.04 -5.95 -8.18
C LYS A 336 -23.97 -4.74 -8.11
N SER A 337 -23.81 -3.96 -7.02
CA SER A 337 -24.41 -2.64 -6.91
C SER A 337 -23.55 -1.71 -6.05
N ASN A 338 -23.27 -0.54 -6.55
CA ASN A 338 -22.65 0.56 -5.82
C ASN A 338 -23.66 1.67 -5.46
N ALA A 339 -24.96 1.42 -5.57
CA ALA A 339 -26.00 2.45 -5.36
C ALA A 339 -25.93 3.07 -3.97
N VAL A 340 -25.69 2.26 -2.94
CA VAL A 340 -25.52 2.78 -1.55
C VAL A 340 -24.27 3.65 -1.43
N TYR A 341 -23.15 3.24 -2.03
CA TYR A 341 -21.91 4.02 -2.02
C TYR A 341 -22.08 5.37 -2.72
N VAL A 342 -22.74 5.39 -3.89
CA VAL A 342 -23.06 6.62 -4.63
C VAL A 342 -23.99 7.50 -3.81
N ALA A 343 -25.06 6.93 -3.23
CA ALA A 343 -26.01 7.65 -2.39
C ALA A 343 -25.34 8.32 -1.18
N TYR A 344 -24.46 7.58 -0.48
CA TYR A 344 -23.70 8.08 0.66
C TYR A 344 -22.81 9.27 0.26
N ASN A 345 -22.04 9.13 -0.82
CA ASN A 345 -21.16 10.21 -1.28
C ASN A 345 -21.92 11.43 -1.76
N SER A 346 -23.04 11.25 -2.48
CA SER A 346 -23.90 12.35 -2.93
C SER A 346 -24.53 13.09 -1.76
N ALA A 347 -25.06 12.37 -0.76
CA ALA A 347 -25.61 12.97 0.45
C ALA A 347 -24.54 13.72 1.25
N ARG A 348 -23.35 13.15 1.39
CA ARG A 348 -22.21 13.79 2.06
C ARG A 348 -21.77 15.07 1.36
N ALA A 349 -21.65 15.05 0.03
CA ALA A 349 -21.29 16.22 -0.76
C ALA A 349 -22.35 17.32 -0.67
N PHE A 350 -23.64 16.94 -0.72
CA PHE A 350 -24.74 17.87 -0.53
C PHE A 350 -24.66 18.57 0.83
N ILE A 351 -24.56 17.79 1.93
CA ILE A 351 -24.51 18.33 3.30
C ILE A 351 -23.28 19.23 3.51
N THR A 352 -22.12 18.91 2.91
CA THR A 352 -20.90 19.72 3.03
C THR A 352 -21.09 21.14 2.43
N ASN A 353 -21.93 21.26 1.41
CA ASN A 353 -22.19 22.52 0.70
C ASN A 353 -23.52 23.17 1.10
N ASP A 354 -24.29 22.58 2.01
CA ASP A 354 -25.59 23.07 2.44
C ASP A 354 -25.50 23.81 3.78
N LYS A 355 -26.49 24.70 4.02
CA LYS A 355 -26.66 25.37 5.32
C LYS A 355 -27.31 24.42 6.33
N SER A 356 -27.21 24.70 7.62
CA SER A 356 -28.00 24.03 8.65
C SER A 356 -29.49 24.33 8.44
N ARG A 357 -30.32 23.27 8.40
CA ARG A 357 -31.77 23.36 8.21
C ARG A 357 -32.51 22.86 9.46
N ALA A 358 -33.62 23.50 9.76
CA ALA A 358 -34.45 23.07 10.88
C ALA A 358 -35.23 21.79 10.55
N VAL A 359 -35.34 20.89 11.52
CA VAL A 359 -36.23 19.73 11.39
C VAL A 359 -37.70 20.20 11.32
N PRO A 360 -38.51 19.70 10.36
CA PRO A 360 -39.93 20.03 10.26
C PRO A 360 -40.67 19.80 11.58
N LEU A 361 -41.62 20.67 11.91
CA LEU A 361 -42.33 20.63 13.21
C LEU A 361 -43.05 19.29 13.44
N HIS A 362 -43.67 18.72 12.41
CA HIS A 362 -44.40 17.44 12.49
C HIS A 362 -43.46 16.25 12.79
N LEU A 363 -42.15 16.34 12.48
CA LEU A 363 -41.19 15.29 12.77
C LEU A 363 -40.54 15.43 14.17
N ARG A 364 -40.81 16.54 14.88
CA ARG A 364 -40.23 16.78 16.21
C ARG A 364 -41.04 16.08 17.28
N ASN A 365 -40.37 15.44 18.24
CA ASN A 365 -41.03 14.88 19.43
C ASN A 365 -41.53 16.00 20.35
N ALA A 366 -42.73 15.81 20.94
CA ALA A 366 -43.37 16.74 21.84
C ALA A 366 -43.61 16.15 23.25
N PRO A 367 -42.56 15.82 24.03
CA PRO A 367 -42.69 15.17 25.32
C PRO A 367 -43.27 16.12 26.41
N THR A 368 -43.22 17.44 26.22
CA THR A 368 -43.71 18.42 27.19
C THR A 368 -44.95 19.17 26.66
N LYS A 369 -45.75 19.75 27.59
CA LYS A 369 -46.91 20.56 27.24
C LYS A 369 -46.51 21.77 26.38
N LEU A 370 -45.43 22.45 26.77
CA LEU A 370 -44.90 23.59 26.00
C LEU A 370 -44.54 23.22 24.58
N MET A 371 -43.89 22.06 24.34
CA MET A 371 -43.54 21.62 22.97
C MET A 371 -44.79 21.35 22.16
N LYS A 372 -45.86 20.78 22.73
CA LYS A 372 -47.14 20.60 22.06
C LYS A 372 -47.80 21.94 21.69
N GLU A 373 -47.76 22.93 22.58
CA GLU A 373 -48.24 24.30 22.36
C GLU A 373 -47.44 25.02 21.25
N LEU A 374 -46.14 24.68 21.08
CA LEU A 374 -45.26 25.16 19.99
C LEU A 374 -45.48 24.39 18.68
N GLY A 375 -46.41 23.46 18.58
CA GLY A 375 -46.76 22.73 17.38
C GLY A 375 -45.85 21.55 17.04
N TYR A 376 -45.01 21.10 17.99
CA TYR A 376 -44.14 19.92 17.81
C TYR A 376 -44.98 18.66 17.70
N GLY A 377 -44.72 17.82 16.67
CA GLY A 377 -45.43 16.60 16.38
C GLY A 377 -46.90 16.84 15.85
N HIS A 378 -47.30 18.11 15.63
CA HIS A 378 -48.59 18.41 15.09
C HIS A 378 -48.72 17.88 13.65
N ALA A 379 -49.87 17.21 13.38
CA ALA A 379 -50.18 16.60 12.09
C ALA A 379 -49.23 15.48 11.64
N TYR A 380 -48.40 14.91 12.55
CA TYR A 380 -47.63 13.73 12.22
C TYR A 380 -48.54 12.53 11.94
N ARG A 381 -48.36 11.92 10.81
CA ARG A 381 -49.10 10.74 10.37
C ARG A 381 -48.26 9.49 10.68
N TYR A 382 -48.79 8.64 11.58
CA TYR A 382 -48.13 7.40 11.93
C TYR A 382 -48.30 6.36 10.81
N ALA A 383 -47.19 6.06 10.11
CA ALA A 383 -47.24 5.25 8.89
C ALA A 383 -47.90 3.87 9.09
N HIS A 384 -47.78 3.26 10.28
CA HIS A 384 -48.42 1.96 10.56
C HIS A 384 -49.94 2.00 10.59
N ASP A 385 -50.55 3.16 10.82
CA ASP A 385 -52.00 3.34 10.79
C ASP A 385 -52.56 3.65 9.39
N GLU A 386 -51.64 3.87 8.42
CA GLU A 386 -52.00 4.20 7.05
C GLU A 386 -52.05 2.95 6.15
N PRO A 387 -52.82 3.01 5.04
CA PRO A 387 -52.82 1.94 4.04
C PRO A 387 -51.40 1.58 3.57
N GLU A 388 -51.15 0.30 3.47
CA GLU A 388 -49.81 -0.26 3.12
C GLU A 388 -48.68 0.14 4.10
N ALA A 389 -49.00 0.59 5.32
CA ALA A 389 -48.08 1.16 6.30
C ALA A 389 -47.23 2.28 5.69
N TYR A 390 -47.86 3.15 4.85
CA TYR A 390 -47.18 4.23 4.14
C TYR A 390 -48.02 5.51 4.15
N ALA A 391 -47.46 6.59 4.72
CA ALA A 391 -48.12 7.89 4.79
C ALA A 391 -47.91 8.66 3.46
N ALA A 392 -48.71 8.28 2.44
CA ALA A 392 -48.57 8.86 1.10
C ALA A 392 -48.74 10.38 1.10
N GLY A 393 -47.84 11.08 0.39
CA GLY A 393 -47.79 12.53 0.28
C GLY A 393 -47.21 13.26 1.48
N GLU A 394 -46.66 12.55 2.47
CA GLU A 394 -45.87 13.13 3.57
C GLU A 394 -44.49 13.54 3.08
N ASP A 395 -43.98 14.66 3.63
CA ASP A 395 -42.66 15.13 3.31
C ASP A 395 -41.77 15.04 4.55
N TYR A 396 -40.60 14.39 4.43
CA TYR A 396 -39.65 14.16 5.51
C TYR A 396 -38.39 15.05 5.41
N PHE A 397 -38.30 15.86 4.33
CA PHE A 397 -37.23 16.85 4.20
C PHE A 397 -37.59 18.18 4.86
N PRO A 398 -36.59 19.01 5.21
CA PRO A 398 -36.81 20.40 5.60
C PRO A 398 -37.61 21.16 4.52
N GLU A 399 -38.54 22.04 4.95
CA GLU A 399 -39.48 22.77 4.06
C GLU A 399 -38.77 23.60 2.98
N ASP A 400 -37.58 24.15 3.32
CA ASP A 400 -36.77 24.99 2.42
C ASP A 400 -35.70 24.20 1.67
N MET A 401 -35.75 22.86 1.68
CA MET A 401 -34.78 22.00 1.00
C MET A 401 -35.23 21.78 -0.45
N PRO A 402 -34.29 21.88 -1.45
CA PRO A 402 -34.62 21.48 -2.80
C PRO A 402 -34.95 19.98 -2.87
N GLN A 403 -35.77 19.60 -3.83
CA GLN A 403 -36.03 18.18 -4.06
C GLN A 403 -34.76 17.46 -4.48
N VAL A 404 -34.35 16.45 -3.72
CA VAL A 404 -33.16 15.65 -3.99
C VAL A 404 -33.50 14.16 -3.91
N SER A 405 -32.81 13.38 -4.71
CA SER A 405 -32.82 11.91 -4.63
C SER A 405 -31.37 11.44 -4.51
N PHE A 406 -31.01 10.82 -3.42
CA PHE A 406 -29.67 10.29 -3.21
C PHE A 406 -29.58 8.82 -3.60
N TYR A 407 -30.59 8.02 -3.26
CA TYR A 407 -30.57 6.58 -3.47
C TYR A 407 -31.40 6.20 -4.70
N GLU A 408 -30.72 5.60 -5.67
CA GLU A 408 -31.29 5.05 -6.89
C GLU A 408 -30.92 3.57 -7.00
N PRO A 409 -31.84 2.64 -6.69
CA PRO A 409 -31.56 1.22 -6.74
C PRO A 409 -31.27 0.73 -8.15
N THR A 410 -30.33 -0.20 -8.28
CA THR A 410 -30.01 -0.82 -9.57
C THR A 410 -31.02 -1.93 -9.92
N PRO A 411 -31.17 -2.30 -11.21
CA PRO A 411 -32.04 -3.41 -11.60
C PRO A 411 -31.41 -4.80 -11.36
N ARG A 412 -30.61 -4.94 -10.29
CA ARG A 412 -29.81 -6.14 -10.01
C ARG A 412 -30.10 -6.71 -8.62
N GLY A 413 -30.17 -8.03 -8.51
CA GLY A 413 -30.40 -8.74 -7.26
C GLY A 413 -31.65 -8.27 -6.51
N LEU A 414 -31.54 -8.06 -5.20
CA LEU A 414 -32.66 -7.58 -4.37
C LEU A 414 -33.07 -6.14 -4.71
N GLU A 415 -32.16 -5.32 -5.25
CA GLU A 415 -32.48 -3.93 -5.57
C GLU A 415 -33.52 -3.77 -6.67
N SER A 416 -33.72 -4.77 -7.57
CA SER A 416 -34.83 -4.75 -8.51
C SER A 416 -36.18 -4.69 -7.80
N LYS A 417 -36.37 -5.49 -6.75
CA LYS A 417 -37.59 -5.48 -5.93
C LYS A 417 -37.75 -4.19 -5.11
N ILE A 418 -36.62 -3.65 -4.63
CA ILE A 418 -36.63 -2.35 -3.96
C ILE A 418 -37.04 -1.25 -4.94
N ALA A 419 -36.54 -1.26 -6.17
CA ALA A 419 -36.89 -0.30 -7.20
C ALA A 419 -38.40 -0.34 -7.52
N GLU A 420 -38.98 -1.54 -7.73
CA GLU A 420 -40.41 -1.74 -7.95
C GLU A 420 -41.25 -1.18 -6.78
N ARG A 421 -40.84 -1.51 -5.54
CA ARG A 421 -41.52 -0.99 -4.35
C ARG A 421 -41.46 0.53 -4.26
N LEU A 422 -40.30 1.14 -4.47
CA LEU A 422 -40.15 2.60 -4.43
C LEU A 422 -40.92 3.30 -5.55
N ALA A 423 -40.99 2.71 -6.75
CA ALA A 423 -41.79 3.25 -7.85
C ALA A 423 -43.29 3.27 -7.49
N HIS A 424 -43.79 2.17 -6.92
CA HIS A 424 -45.19 2.10 -6.45
C HIS A 424 -45.48 3.17 -5.38
N LEU A 425 -44.60 3.33 -4.37
CA LEU A 425 -44.80 4.33 -3.32
C LEU A 425 -44.75 5.76 -3.87
N ARG A 426 -43.90 6.07 -4.84
CA ARG A 426 -43.87 7.36 -5.53
C ARG A 426 -45.14 7.65 -6.30
N GLU A 427 -45.82 6.63 -6.87
CA GLU A 427 -47.15 6.77 -7.48
C GLU A 427 -48.22 7.13 -6.45
N LEU A 428 -48.17 6.52 -5.26
CA LEU A 428 -49.08 6.85 -4.16
C LEU A 428 -48.89 8.31 -3.72
N ASP A 429 -47.64 8.77 -3.59
CA ASP A 429 -47.34 10.17 -3.28
C ASP A 429 -47.89 11.14 -4.33
N ALA A 430 -47.71 10.83 -5.61
CA ALA A 430 -48.24 11.64 -6.71
C ALA A 430 -49.76 11.72 -6.69
N LYS A 431 -50.46 10.60 -6.36
CA LYS A 431 -51.91 10.56 -6.23
C LYS A 431 -52.38 11.37 -5.02
N ALA A 432 -51.69 11.29 -3.88
CA ALA A 432 -52.04 12.03 -2.67
C ALA A 432 -51.85 13.55 -2.85
N LYS A 433 -50.75 14.00 -3.51
CA LYS A 433 -50.48 15.41 -3.81
C LYS A 433 -51.47 16.02 -4.81
N ARG A 434 -52.09 15.23 -5.70
CA ARG A 434 -53.14 15.70 -6.63
C ARG A 434 -54.49 15.90 -5.94
N LYS A 435 -54.70 15.30 -4.77
CA LYS A 435 -55.97 15.39 -4.02
C LYS A 435 -55.95 16.53 -2.98
N LYS A 436 -54.80 17.11 -2.69
CA LYS A 436 -54.61 18.35 -1.91
C LYS A 436 -54.65 19.56 -2.85
#